data_cafc5278f098aa4c7e967064e74b4163
#
_entry.id   cafc5278f098aa4c7e967064e74b4163
#
_cell.length_a   1.000
_cell.length_b   1.000
_cell.length_c   1.000
_cell.angle_alpha   90.00
_cell.angle_beta   90.00
_cell.angle_gamma   90.00
#
_symmetry.space_group_name_H-M   'P 1'
#
loop_
_entity.id
_entity.type
_entity.pdbx_description
1 polymer ?
#
loop_
_entity_poly.entity_id
_entity_poly.type
_entity_poly.pdbx_seq_one_letter_code
_entity_poly.pdbx_strand_id
1 'polypeptide(L)'
;GKRDLRLKLIKKIESRLNKMKKGLKSDYEKNLESITDLLDLSSGETSLLECFLINRTQSDLEDLTDNLGSLTLHKAISVWSVMTKISTNEIRKSLSAKSNFLNSGLVELENETSGNNNLERIYKLSETLITAFTSPYREKQNVWQHFFKSVPVTELDASCFEHLHEELELLECLLKSTIEHGQKGVNILFYGVAGAGKTELVRLMAKQTGLDLYEVTPSNDQGEFANI
;
A
#
# COMPACT_ATOMS: atom_id res chain seq x y z
N GLY A 1 21.54 28.87 18.33
CA GLY A 1 21.76 27.61 19.02
C GLY A 1 21.20 26.41 18.23
N LYS A 2 21.18 25.21 18.87
CA LYS A 2 20.70 23.95 18.21
C LYS A 2 19.29 24.04 17.59
N ARG A 3 18.39 24.84 18.16
CA ARG A 3 17.02 25.05 17.64
C ARG A 3 17.01 25.80 16.30
N ASP A 4 17.87 26.79 16.16
CA ASP A 4 18.00 27.58 14.93
C ASP A 4 18.63 26.76 13.81
N LEU A 5 19.61 25.91 14.12
CA LEU A 5 20.22 24.99 13.16
C LEU A 5 19.21 23.97 12.63
N ARG A 6 18.38 23.39 13.51
CA ARG A 6 17.31 22.46 13.12
C ARG A 6 16.28 23.13 12.20
N LEU A 7 15.86 24.37 12.51
CA LEU A 7 14.94 25.12 11.65
C LEU A 7 15.54 25.41 10.27
N LYS A 8 16.83 25.73 10.21
CA LYS A 8 17.53 25.91 8.92
C LYS A 8 17.61 24.62 8.11
N LEU A 9 17.88 23.48 8.77
CA LEU A 9 17.88 22.17 8.13
C LEU A 9 16.49 21.82 7.58
N ILE A 10 15.44 21.96 8.37
CA ILE A 10 14.06 21.70 7.95
C ILE A 10 13.69 22.54 6.73
N LYS A 11 13.98 23.85 6.73
CA LYS A 11 13.75 24.71 5.57
C LYS A 11 14.55 24.29 4.33
N LYS A 12 15.77 23.79 4.51
CA LYS A 12 16.59 23.26 3.42
C LYS A 12 16.00 21.98 2.84
N ILE A 13 15.52 21.07 3.69
CA ILE A 13 14.81 19.86 3.30
C ILE A 13 13.54 20.22 2.51
N GLU A 14 12.71 21.14 3.03
CA GLU A 14 11.49 21.62 2.35
C GLU A 14 11.81 22.22 0.97
N SER A 15 12.87 23.05 0.87
CA SER A 15 13.31 23.63 -0.40
C SER A 15 13.74 22.57 -1.41
N ARG A 16 14.46 21.52 -0.97
CA ARG A 16 14.88 20.40 -1.81
C ARG A 16 13.68 19.58 -2.27
N LEU A 17 12.77 19.20 -1.36
CA LEU A 17 11.55 18.47 -1.65
C LEU A 17 10.72 19.20 -2.73
N ASN A 18 10.52 20.52 -2.58
CA ASN A 18 9.78 21.32 -3.56
C ASN A 18 10.46 21.40 -4.94
N LYS A 19 11.81 21.40 -4.98
CA LYS A 19 12.55 21.35 -6.25
C LYS A 19 12.40 19.98 -6.93
N MET A 20 12.44 18.89 -6.16
CA MET A 20 12.26 17.53 -6.67
C MET A 20 10.86 17.34 -7.22
N LYS A 21 9.82 17.77 -6.51
CA LYS A 21 8.44 17.74 -7.00
C LYS A 21 8.27 18.44 -8.37
N LYS A 22 8.96 19.56 -8.59
CA LYS A 22 8.93 20.27 -9.88
C LYS A 22 9.69 19.57 -11.00
N GLY A 23 10.67 18.74 -10.66
CA GLY A 23 11.49 17.98 -11.61
C GLY A 23 11.00 16.57 -11.89
N LEU A 24 9.99 16.10 -11.15
CA LEU A 24 9.44 14.77 -11.30
C LEU A 24 8.67 14.65 -12.62
N LYS A 25 8.95 13.58 -13.33
CA LYS A 25 8.29 13.24 -14.59
C LYS A 25 6.83 12.90 -14.36
N SER A 26 6.03 13.01 -15.41
CA SER A 26 4.62 12.62 -15.47
C SER A 26 4.34 11.21 -14.91
N ASP A 27 5.28 10.28 -15.01
CA ASP A 27 5.15 8.90 -14.52
C ASP A 27 5.04 8.83 -12.99
N TYR A 28 5.82 9.63 -12.27
CA TYR A 28 5.75 9.73 -10.82
C TYR A 28 4.35 10.16 -10.32
N GLU A 29 3.83 11.26 -10.89
CA GLU A 29 2.52 11.79 -10.50
C GLU A 29 1.40 10.79 -10.78
N LYS A 30 1.43 10.13 -11.95
CA LYS A 30 0.45 9.11 -12.33
C LYS A 30 0.50 7.87 -11.43
N ASN A 31 1.71 7.41 -11.07
CA ASN A 31 1.87 6.28 -10.16
C ASN A 31 1.34 6.62 -8.77
N LEU A 32 1.66 7.82 -8.25
CA LEU A 32 1.17 8.28 -6.96
C LEU A 32 -0.36 8.38 -6.95
N GLU A 33 -0.96 8.98 -7.98
CA GLU A 33 -2.40 9.09 -8.14
C GLU A 33 -3.06 7.71 -8.14
N SER A 34 -2.52 6.77 -8.94
CA SER A 34 -3.02 5.40 -8.99
C SER A 34 -2.94 4.67 -7.64
N ILE A 35 -1.84 4.85 -6.88
CA ILE A 35 -1.68 4.29 -5.54
C ILE A 35 -2.69 4.92 -4.56
N THR A 36 -2.87 6.24 -4.65
CA THR A 36 -3.80 6.99 -3.80
C THR A 36 -5.24 6.54 -4.00
N ASP A 37 -5.66 6.40 -5.26
CA ASP A 37 -7.00 5.94 -5.62
C ASP A 37 -7.23 4.49 -5.15
N LEU A 38 -6.20 3.65 -5.29
CA LEU A 38 -6.23 2.27 -4.84
C LEU A 38 -6.53 2.13 -3.36
N LEU A 39 -5.80 2.89 -2.58
CA LEU A 39 -5.85 2.80 -1.12
C LEU A 39 -6.97 3.68 -0.52
N ASP A 40 -7.71 4.41 -1.37
CA ASP A 40 -8.73 5.39 -0.95
C ASP A 40 -8.16 6.37 0.09
N LEU A 41 -6.98 6.94 -0.22
CA LEU A 41 -6.28 7.84 0.68
C LEU A 41 -6.86 9.26 0.65
N SER A 42 -7.00 9.86 1.80
CA SER A 42 -7.29 11.29 1.93
C SER A 42 -6.12 12.14 1.41
N SER A 43 -6.38 13.41 1.11
CA SER A 43 -5.33 14.35 0.65
C SER A 43 -4.16 14.47 1.63
N GLY A 44 -4.43 14.37 2.93
CA GLY A 44 -3.41 14.38 3.97
C GLY A 44 -2.54 13.12 3.94
N GLU A 45 -3.17 11.96 3.83
CA GLU A 45 -2.48 10.67 3.71
C GLU A 45 -1.65 10.60 2.43
N THR A 46 -2.20 11.07 1.29
CA THR A 46 -1.47 11.16 0.01
C THR A 46 -0.20 12.00 0.13
N SER A 47 -0.31 13.20 0.73
CA SER A 47 0.85 14.08 0.88
C SER A 47 1.91 13.50 1.83
N LEU A 48 1.48 12.76 2.84
CA LEU A 48 2.39 12.08 3.76
C LEU A 48 3.07 10.89 3.07
N LEU A 49 2.32 10.09 2.31
CA LEU A 49 2.86 9.01 1.48
C LEU A 49 3.89 9.52 0.49
N GLU A 50 3.55 10.58 -0.25
CA GLU A 50 4.48 11.23 -1.18
C GLU A 50 5.77 11.68 -0.50
N CYS A 51 5.65 12.28 0.69
CA CYS A 51 6.80 12.69 1.48
C CYS A 51 7.69 11.50 1.86
N PHE A 52 7.10 10.39 2.28
CA PHE A 52 7.83 9.18 2.66
C PHE A 52 8.53 8.54 1.46
N LEU A 53 7.81 8.41 0.33
CA LEU A 53 8.36 7.84 -0.90
C LEU A 53 9.51 8.67 -1.45
N ILE A 54 9.36 10.00 -1.50
CA ILE A 54 10.44 10.88 -1.98
C ILE A 54 11.65 10.80 -1.03
N ASN A 55 11.42 10.82 0.28
CA ASN A 55 12.51 10.71 1.25
C ASN A 55 13.29 9.39 1.08
N ARG A 56 12.58 8.29 0.78
CA ARG A 56 13.18 6.96 0.60
C ARG A 56 13.89 6.78 -0.74
N THR A 57 13.44 7.49 -1.80
CA THR A 57 13.95 7.30 -3.16
C THR A 57 15.02 8.33 -3.57
N GLN A 58 15.27 9.35 -2.75
CA GLN A 58 16.18 10.44 -3.06
C GLN A 58 17.29 10.58 -2.01
N SER A 59 18.49 10.09 -2.34
CA SER A 59 19.64 10.08 -1.43
C SER A 59 20.00 11.47 -0.86
N ASP A 60 19.84 12.53 -1.65
CA ASP A 60 20.07 13.91 -1.18
C ASP A 60 19.16 14.32 -0.02
N LEU A 61 17.92 13.76 0.03
CA LEU A 61 16.98 14.01 1.13
C LEU A 61 17.27 13.11 2.33
N GLU A 62 17.61 11.86 2.06
CA GLU A 62 18.05 10.91 3.08
C GLU A 62 19.21 11.50 3.88
N ASP A 63 20.28 11.95 3.22
CA ASP A 63 21.42 12.60 3.86
C ASP A 63 21.03 13.85 4.68
N LEU A 64 20.03 14.62 4.21
CA LEU A 64 19.56 15.80 4.93
C LEU A 64 18.73 15.43 6.15
N THR A 65 17.89 14.38 6.07
CA THR A 65 17.07 13.94 7.20
C THR A 65 17.89 13.25 8.27
N ASP A 66 18.97 12.56 7.91
CA ASP A 66 19.92 11.97 8.84
C ASP A 66 20.60 13.03 9.72
N ASN A 67 20.84 14.21 9.19
CA ASN A 67 21.39 15.33 9.97
C ASN A 67 20.42 15.89 11.03
N LEU A 68 19.13 15.51 11.04
CA LEU A 68 18.20 15.88 12.11
C LEU A 68 18.51 15.11 13.40
N GLY A 69 19.27 14.03 13.31
CA GLY A 69 19.62 13.15 14.42
C GLY A 69 18.41 12.40 14.96
N SER A 70 18.54 11.86 16.15
CA SER A 70 17.51 11.07 16.80
C SER A 70 16.21 11.85 17.05
N LEU A 71 15.11 11.31 16.56
CA LEU A 71 13.77 11.89 16.66
C LEU A 71 12.82 10.92 17.36
N THR A 72 11.93 11.46 18.19
CA THR A 72 10.73 10.74 18.64
C THR A 72 9.62 10.93 17.60
N LEU A 73 8.61 10.05 17.57
CA LEU A 73 7.44 10.18 16.69
C LEU A 73 6.80 11.56 16.78
N HIS A 74 6.70 12.12 17.99
CA HIS A 74 6.15 13.48 18.18
C HIS A 74 6.95 14.56 17.43
N LYS A 75 8.29 14.47 17.46
CA LYS A 75 9.16 15.39 16.71
C LYS A 75 9.11 15.15 15.21
N ALA A 76 9.04 13.88 14.78
CA ALA A 76 8.90 13.50 13.39
C ALA A 76 7.61 14.08 12.78
N ILE A 77 6.48 14.01 13.50
CA ILE A 77 5.22 14.64 13.08
C ILE A 77 5.40 16.15 12.83
N SER A 78 6.18 16.83 13.66
CA SER A 78 6.45 18.26 13.46
C SER A 78 7.34 18.52 12.23
N VAL A 79 8.28 17.63 11.93
CA VAL A 79 9.12 17.68 10.73
C VAL A 79 8.26 17.45 9.49
N TRP A 80 7.47 16.37 9.47
CA TRP A 80 6.56 16.06 8.36
C TRP A 80 5.53 17.17 8.12
N SER A 81 5.01 17.81 9.18
CA SER A 81 4.11 18.96 9.05
C SER A 81 4.74 20.12 8.27
N VAL A 82 6.02 20.37 8.49
CA VAL A 82 6.75 21.41 7.74
C VAL A 82 7.01 20.97 6.30
N MET A 83 7.40 19.70 6.10
CA MET A 83 7.72 19.17 4.77
C MET A 83 6.50 19.10 3.85
N THR A 84 5.37 18.65 4.38
CA THR A 84 4.12 18.43 3.64
C THR A 84 3.20 19.64 3.63
N LYS A 85 3.38 20.61 4.53
CA LYS A 85 2.49 21.76 4.78
C LYS A 85 1.12 21.37 5.32
N ILE A 86 1.02 20.17 5.90
CA ILE A 86 -0.19 19.67 6.55
C ILE A 86 -0.10 19.93 8.04
N SER A 87 -1.24 20.15 8.70
CA SER A 87 -1.28 20.35 10.14
C SER A 87 -0.83 19.09 10.90
N THR A 88 -0.21 19.26 12.06
CA THR A 88 0.20 18.13 12.92
C THR A 88 -0.99 17.27 13.35
N ASN A 89 -2.19 17.85 13.47
CA ASN A 89 -3.41 17.12 13.80
C ASN A 89 -3.87 16.21 12.65
N GLU A 90 -3.75 16.67 11.42
CA GLU A 90 -4.07 15.88 10.24
C GLU A 90 -3.09 14.73 10.06
N ILE A 91 -1.78 14.99 10.24
CA ILE A 91 -0.77 13.92 10.24
C ILE A 91 -1.07 12.87 11.32
N ARG A 92 -1.45 13.28 12.54
CA ARG A 92 -1.83 12.33 13.60
C ARG A 92 -3.04 11.48 13.22
N LYS A 93 -4.02 12.04 12.51
CA LYS A 93 -5.16 11.28 11.98
C LYS A 93 -4.71 10.26 10.93
N SER A 94 -3.84 10.66 10.01
CA SER A 94 -3.26 9.77 8.98
C SER A 94 -2.42 8.64 9.59
N LEU A 95 -1.80 8.86 10.75
CA LEU A 95 -1.03 7.86 11.48
C LEU A 95 -1.85 7.14 12.56
N SER A 96 -3.17 7.20 12.51
CA SER A 96 -4.03 6.45 13.43
C SER A 96 -4.25 5.02 12.92
N ALA A 97 -4.47 4.07 13.85
CA ALA A 97 -4.77 2.67 13.52
C ALA A 97 -6.06 2.47 12.69
N LYS A 98 -6.87 3.53 12.49
CA LYS A 98 -8.08 3.50 11.67
C LYS A 98 -7.89 4.12 10.29
N SER A 99 -6.72 4.64 9.98
CA SER A 99 -6.43 5.26 8.69
C SER A 99 -6.24 4.21 7.61
N ASN A 100 -6.68 4.51 6.40
CA ASN A 100 -6.41 3.65 5.24
C ASN A 100 -4.90 3.55 4.98
N PHE A 101 -4.17 4.61 5.32
CA PHE A 101 -2.72 4.70 5.18
C PHE A 101 -1.98 3.56 5.92
N LEU A 102 -2.29 3.32 7.20
CA LEU A 102 -1.67 2.23 7.96
C LEU A 102 -2.37 0.88 7.75
N ASN A 103 -3.70 0.87 7.59
CA ASN A 103 -4.46 -0.36 7.37
C ASN A 103 -4.11 -1.06 6.05
N SER A 104 -3.50 -0.33 5.09
CA SER A 104 -3.01 -0.94 3.85
C SER A 104 -1.88 -1.96 4.06
N GLY A 105 -1.18 -1.91 5.20
CA GLY A 105 0.03 -2.69 5.45
C GLY A 105 1.23 -2.30 4.58
N LEU A 106 1.08 -1.30 3.70
CA LEU A 106 2.18 -0.81 2.84
C LEU A 106 3.08 0.18 3.54
N VAL A 107 2.59 0.76 4.62
CA VAL A 107 3.32 1.66 5.51
C VAL A 107 3.15 1.19 6.94
N GLU A 108 4.23 0.98 7.63
CA GLU A 108 4.26 0.60 9.04
C GLU A 108 4.98 1.66 9.86
N LEU A 109 4.54 1.88 11.09
CA LEU A 109 5.29 2.69 12.05
C LEU A 109 6.10 1.77 12.94
N GLU A 110 7.40 2.04 13.04
CA GLU A 110 8.24 1.31 13.97
C GLU A 110 7.95 1.73 15.42
N ASN A 111 7.81 0.72 16.28
CA ASN A 111 7.59 0.94 17.72
C ASN A 111 8.82 1.58 18.36
N GLU A 112 8.60 2.57 19.21
CA GLU A 112 9.61 3.43 19.89
C GLU A 112 10.56 2.69 20.87
N THR A 113 10.88 1.43 20.68
CA THR A 113 11.69 0.65 21.62
C THR A 113 13.19 0.99 21.64
N SER A 114 13.67 1.79 20.70
CA SER A 114 15.06 2.26 20.70
C SER A 114 15.09 3.77 20.53
N GLY A 115 15.39 4.50 21.58
CA GLY A 115 15.41 5.97 21.65
C GLY A 115 16.41 6.70 20.72
N ASN A 116 16.75 6.14 19.57
CA ASN A 116 17.74 6.65 18.64
C ASN A 116 17.32 6.45 17.18
N ASN A 117 16.09 6.82 16.83
CA ASN A 117 15.60 6.63 15.47
C ASN A 117 15.82 7.88 14.61
N ASN A 118 16.56 7.75 13.51
CA ASN A 118 16.54 8.71 12.41
C ASN A 118 15.12 8.77 11.84
N LEU A 119 14.79 9.85 11.13
CA LEU A 119 13.43 10.06 10.58
C LEU A 119 12.95 8.85 9.76
N GLU A 120 13.83 8.20 9.02
CA GLU A 120 13.55 7.03 8.19
C GLU A 120 13.25 5.74 8.96
N ARG A 121 13.77 5.63 10.19
CA ARG A 121 13.54 4.45 11.04
C ARG A 121 12.23 4.55 11.84
N ILE A 122 11.50 5.64 11.71
CA ILE A 122 10.20 5.80 12.36
C ILE A 122 9.09 5.18 11.54
N TYR A 123 9.30 5.01 10.25
CA TYR A 123 8.37 4.33 9.34
C TYR A 123 9.09 3.36 8.41
N LYS A 124 8.38 2.35 7.98
CA LYS A 124 8.83 1.39 6.97
C LYS A 124 7.86 1.41 5.81
N LEU A 125 8.39 1.43 4.59
CA LEU A 125 7.61 1.27 3.37
C LEU A 125 7.86 -0.13 2.81
N SER A 126 6.82 -0.76 2.25
CA SER A 126 7.02 -2.02 1.55
C SER A 126 7.84 -1.82 0.27
N GLU A 127 8.73 -2.74 -0.03
CA GLU A 127 9.55 -2.69 -1.25
C GLU A 127 8.68 -2.73 -2.53
N THR A 128 7.54 -3.42 -2.46
CA THR A 128 6.54 -3.44 -3.55
C THR A 128 6.00 -2.04 -3.82
N LEU A 129 5.72 -1.25 -2.78
CA LEU A 129 5.25 0.13 -2.91
C LEU A 129 6.33 1.03 -3.54
N ILE A 130 7.57 0.91 -3.09
CA ILE A 130 8.71 1.66 -3.64
C ILE A 130 8.90 1.33 -5.12
N THR A 131 8.86 0.04 -5.46
CA THR A 131 8.99 -0.44 -6.84
C THR A 131 7.84 0.08 -7.72
N ALA A 132 6.60 -0.02 -7.25
CA ALA A 132 5.43 0.48 -7.96
C ALA A 132 5.52 1.98 -8.24
N PHE A 133 5.99 2.75 -7.26
CA PHE A 133 6.14 4.19 -7.34
C PHE A 133 7.25 4.64 -8.31
N THR A 134 8.39 3.93 -8.33
CA THR A 134 9.55 4.28 -9.16
C THR A 134 9.51 3.68 -10.57
N SER A 135 8.59 2.78 -10.84
CA SER A 135 8.44 2.13 -12.16
C SER A 135 7.97 3.12 -13.23
N PRO A 136 8.39 2.95 -14.50
CA PRO A 136 7.83 3.73 -15.60
C PRO A 136 6.32 3.52 -15.69
N TYR A 137 5.56 4.61 -15.78
CA TYR A 137 4.10 4.52 -15.95
C TYR A 137 3.76 3.96 -17.33
N ARG A 138 2.91 2.96 -17.35
CA ARG A 138 2.37 2.37 -18.58
C ARG A 138 0.85 2.26 -18.44
N GLU A 139 0.12 2.93 -19.30
CA GLU A 139 -1.36 2.97 -19.27
C GLU A 139 -2.04 1.58 -19.26
N LYS A 140 -1.38 0.56 -19.79
CA LYS A 140 -1.87 -0.83 -19.82
C LYS A 140 -1.33 -1.70 -18.67
N GLN A 141 -0.33 -1.25 -17.95
CA GLN A 141 0.23 -1.92 -16.79
C GLN A 141 -0.09 -1.06 -15.58
N ASN A 142 -1.24 -1.29 -15.00
CA ASN A 142 -1.62 -0.61 -13.77
C ASN A 142 -0.60 -0.90 -12.67
N VAL A 143 -0.35 0.09 -11.83
CA VAL A 143 0.41 -0.02 -10.58
C VAL A 143 0.00 -1.24 -9.75
N TRP A 144 -1.25 -1.68 -9.89
CA TRP A 144 -1.85 -2.89 -9.33
C TRP A 144 -1.07 -4.19 -9.58
N GLN A 145 -0.43 -4.32 -10.74
CA GLN A 145 0.31 -5.54 -11.09
C GLN A 145 1.53 -5.80 -10.20
N HIS A 146 1.96 -4.77 -9.46
CA HIS A 146 2.97 -4.93 -8.43
C HIS A 146 2.41 -5.57 -7.15
N PHE A 147 1.11 -5.43 -6.90
CA PHE A 147 0.43 -5.92 -5.70
C PHE A 147 -0.42 -7.16 -5.95
N PHE A 148 -0.96 -7.29 -7.15
CA PHE A 148 -1.91 -8.33 -7.52
C PHE A 148 -1.50 -9.00 -8.83
N LYS A 149 -1.48 -10.32 -8.83
CA LYS A 149 -1.23 -11.11 -10.02
C LYS A 149 -2.56 -11.52 -10.64
N SER A 150 -2.83 -11.10 -11.88
CA SER A 150 -3.99 -11.58 -12.61
C SER A 150 -3.89 -13.09 -12.81
N VAL A 151 -4.96 -13.80 -12.50
CA VAL A 151 -5.04 -15.25 -12.61
C VAL A 151 -5.86 -15.60 -13.85
N PRO A 152 -5.34 -16.44 -14.75
CA PRO A 152 -6.10 -16.88 -15.92
C PRO A 152 -7.31 -17.71 -15.49
N VAL A 153 -8.37 -17.64 -16.27
CA VAL A 153 -9.53 -18.51 -16.10
C VAL A 153 -9.15 -19.99 -16.30
N THR A 154 -9.88 -20.87 -15.63
CA THR A 154 -9.68 -22.31 -15.77
C THR A 154 -10.33 -22.88 -17.04
N GLU A 155 -9.75 -23.96 -17.57
CA GLU A 155 -10.37 -24.76 -18.62
C GLU A 155 -11.38 -25.78 -18.07
N LEU A 156 -11.36 -26.04 -16.75
CA LEU A 156 -12.28 -26.94 -16.10
C LEU A 156 -13.73 -26.41 -16.18
N ASP A 157 -14.66 -27.34 -16.14
CA ASP A 157 -16.09 -27.05 -16.04
C ASP A 157 -16.70 -27.59 -14.71
N ALA A 158 -17.97 -27.29 -14.48
CA ALA A 158 -18.67 -27.66 -13.25
C ALA A 158 -18.76 -29.18 -13.04
N SER A 159 -18.68 -29.99 -14.09
CA SER A 159 -18.73 -31.44 -13.97
C SER A 159 -17.56 -32.03 -13.22
N CYS A 160 -16.41 -31.32 -13.21
CA CYS A 160 -15.24 -31.71 -12.40
C CYS A 160 -15.50 -31.61 -10.88
N PHE A 161 -16.55 -30.89 -10.48
CA PHE A 161 -16.91 -30.60 -9.09
C PHE A 161 -18.35 -31.06 -8.76
N GLU A 162 -18.85 -32.08 -9.45
CA GLU A 162 -20.23 -32.58 -9.30
C GLU A 162 -20.58 -32.94 -7.84
N HIS A 163 -19.60 -33.39 -7.07
CA HIS A 163 -19.73 -33.70 -5.66
C HIS A 163 -19.95 -32.49 -4.74
N LEU A 164 -19.81 -31.25 -5.27
CA LEU A 164 -20.03 -29.97 -4.58
C LEU A 164 -21.15 -29.16 -5.25
N HIS A 165 -22.07 -29.80 -5.96
CA HIS A 165 -23.08 -29.14 -6.77
C HIS A 165 -23.92 -28.14 -5.96
N GLU A 166 -24.44 -28.56 -4.81
CA GLU A 166 -25.28 -27.71 -3.95
C GLU A 166 -24.49 -26.49 -3.41
N GLU A 167 -23.24 -26.72 -2.98
CA GLU A 167 -22.36 -25.65 -2.48
C GLU A 167 -22.00 -24.66 -3.58
N LEU A 168 -21.79 -25.16 -4.80
CA LEU A 168 -21.49 -24.31 -5.95
C LEU A 168 -22.68 -23.45 -6.36
N GLU A 169 -23.90 -23.99 -6.38
CA GLU A 169 -25.11 -23.20 -6.64
C GLU A 169 -25.30 -22.08 -5.60
N LEU A 170 -25.10 -22.43 -4.32
CA LEU A 170 -25.19 -21.45 -3.23
C LEU A 170 -24.13 -20.34 -3.37
N LEU A 171 -22.90 -20.73 -3.69
CA LEU A 171 -21.78 -19.80 -3.86
C LEU A 171 -22.00 -18.88 -5.07
N GLU A 172 -22.48 -19.41 -6.20
CA GLU A 172 -22.80 -18.64 -7.38
C GLU A 172 -23.92 -17.63 -7.10
N CYS A 173 -24.97 -18.05 -6.39
CA CYS A 173 -26.05 -17.18 -5.97
C CYS A 173 -25.56 -16.04 -5.06
N LEU A 174 -24.70 -16.37 -4.08
CA LEU A 174 -24.07 -15.40 -3.18
C LEU A 174 -23.24 -14.37 -3.96
N LEU A 175 -22.37 -14.82 -4.87
CA LEU A 175 -21.52 -13.95 -5.67
C LEU A 175 -22.35 -13.05 -6.59
N LYS A 176 -23.36 -13.57 -7.28
CA LYS A 176 -24.26 -12.81 -8.14
C LYS A 176 -25.01 -11.73 -7.32
N SER A 177 -25.57 -12.09 -6.18
CA SER A 177 -26.24 -11.15 -5.29
C SER A 177 -25.30 -10.06 -4.76
N THR A 178 -24.06 -10.44 -4.43
CA THR A 178 -23.02 -9.50 -4.00
C THR A 178 -22.70 -8.47 -5.07
N ILE A 179 -22.59 -8.90 -6.33
CA ILE A 179 -22.33 -8.02 -7.48
C ILE A 179 -23.54 -7.09 -7.72
N GLU A 180 -24.76 -7.63 -7.77
CA GLU A 180 -25.98 -6.87 -8.03
C GLU A 180 -26.21 -5.77 -7.01
N HIS A 181 -25.89 -6.03 -5.74
CA HIS A 181 -26.10 -5.07 -4.64
C HIS A 181 -24.84 -4.21 -4.35
N GLY A 182 -23.75 -4.40 -5.09
CA GLY A 182 -22.50 -3.67 -4.87
C GLY A 182 -21.92 -3.87 -3.47
N GLN A 183 -22.14 -5.05 -2.87
CA GLN A 183 -21.64 -5.35 -1.52
C GLN A 183 -20.11 -5.49 -1.54
N LYS A 184 -19.46 -4.85 -0.56
CA LYS A 184 -17.99 -4.93 -0.37
C LYS A 184 -17.67 -5.76 0.87
N GLY A 185 -16.46 -6.34 0.90
CA GLY A 185 -15.94 -7.04 2.08
C GLY A 185 -16.54 -8.42 2.33
N VAL A 186 -17.09 -9.08 1.30
CA VAL A 186 -17.53 -10.47 1.40
C VAL A 186 -16.30 -11.38 1.36
N ASN A 187 -16.10 -12.17 2.42
CA ASN A 187 -14.97 -13.09 2.54
C ASN A 187 -15.50 -14.52 2.50
N ILE A 188 -14.87 -15.37 1.68
CA ILE A 188 -15.22 -16.79 1.53
C ILE A 188 -13.98 -17.62 1.84
N LEU A 189 -14.08 -18.54 2.80
CA LEU A 189 -13.00 -19.43 3.19
C LEU A 189 -13.18 -20.81 2.56
N PHE A 190 -12.27 -21.21 1.67
CA PHE A 190 -12.15 -22.57 1.17
C PHE A 190 -11.12 -23.34 2.00
N TYR A 191 -11.53 -24.40 2.64
CA TYR A 191 -10.64 -25.26 3.44
C TYR A 191 -10.69 -26.72 2.97
N GLY A 192 -9.66 -27.49 3.26
CA GLY A 192 -9.55 -28.89 2.87
C GLY A 192 -8.10 -29.28 2.58
N VAL A 193 -7.89 -30.56 2.27
CA VAL A 193 -6.55 -31.12 2.01
C VAL A 193 -5.85 -30.45 0.83
N ALA A 194 -4.52 -30.47 0.82
CA ALA A 194 -3.75 -29.99 -0.32
C ALA A 194 -4.10 -30.81 -1.58
N GLY A 195 -4.19 -30.15 -2.73
CA GLY A 195 -4.55 -30.80 -4.00
C GLY A 195 -6.06 -31.06 -4.22
N ALA A 196 -6.94 -30.66 -3.29
CA ALA A 196 -8.39 -30.86 -3.43
C ALA A 196 -9.07 -29.94 -4.48
N GLY A 197 -8.32 -29.19 -5.28
CA GLY A 197 -8.89 -28.36 -6.34
C GLY A 197 -9.42 -26.99 -5.90
N LYS A 198 -9.15 -26.54 -4.66
CA LYS A 198 -9.67 -25.25 -4.13
C LYS A 198 -9.37 -24.06 -5.05
N THR A 199 -8.16 -23.96 -5.55
CA THR A 199 -7.74 -22.88 -6.46
C THR A 199 -8.47 -22.94 -7.79
N GLU A 200 -8.65 -24.15 -8.37
CA GLU A 200 -9.39 -24.34 -9.61
C GLU A 200 -10.88 -24.03 -9.45
N LEU A 201 -11.44 -24.34 -8.27
CA LEU A 201 -12.81 -24.00 -7.93
C LEU A 201 -13.02 -22.48 -7.92
N VAL A 202 -12.11 -21.70 -7.33
CA VAL A 202 -12.17 -20.25 -7.33
C VAL A 202 -12.09 -19.69 -8.77
N ARG A 203 -11.22 -20.28 -9.62
CA ARG A 203 -11.10 -19.91 -11.04
C ARG A 203 -12.38 -20.21 -11.82
N LEU A 204 -13.01 -21.34 -11.52
CA LEU A 204 -14.30 -21.72 -12.12
C LEU A 204 -15.39 -20.72 -11.72
N MET A 205 -15.49 -20.35 -10.43
CA MET A 205 -16.46 -19.38 -9.95
C MET A 205 -16.27 -18.01 -10.60
N ALA A 206 -15.03 -17.53 -10.73
CA ALA A 206 -14.72 -16.29 -11.42
C ALA A 206 -15.18 -16.35 -12.89
N LYS A 207 -14.92 -17.46 -13.59
CA LYS A 207 -15.37 -17.70 -14.97
C LYS A 207 -16.91 -17.66 -15.10
N GLN A 208 -17.63 -18.33 -14.21
CA GLN A 208 -19.10 -18.41 -14.25
C GLN A 208 -19.77 -17.08 -13.92
N THR A 209 -19.19 -16.31 -13.03
CA THR A 209 -19.73 -15.01 -12.61
C THR A 209 -19.22 -13.83 -13.44
N GLY A 210 -18.24 -14.05 -14.33
CA GLY A 210 -17.63 -12.99 -15.15
C GLY A 210 -16.77 -12.03 -14.37
N LEU A 211 -16.26 -12.44 -13.20
CA LEU A 211 -15.38 -11.64 -12.35
C LEU A 211 -13.92 -11.79 -12.75
N ASP A 212 -13.17 -10.69 -12.67
CA ASP A 212 -11.72 -10.73 -12.71
C ASP A 212 -11.15 -11.35 -11.43
N LEU A 213 -10.19 -12.25 -11.59
CA LEU A 213 -9.54 -12.92 -10.47
C LEU A 213 -8.10 -12.44 -10.32
N TYR A 214 -7.77 -12.08 -9.10
CA TYR A 214 -6.41 -11.67 -8.72
C TYR A 214 -5.91 -12.50 -7.56
N GLU A 215 -4.64 -12.88 -7.63
CA GLU A 215 -3.92 -13.56 -6.56
C GLU A 215 -3.06 -12.54 -5.81
N VAL A 216 -3.21 -12.52 -4.49
CA VAL A 216 -2.32 -11.79 -3.58
C VAL A 216 -1.39 -12.80 -2.95
N THR A 217 -0.09 -12.65 -3.17
CA THR A 217 0.90 -13.49 -2.50
C THR A 217 1.24 -12.82 -1.17
N PRO A 218 0.86 -13.40 -0.04
CA PRO A 218 1.24 -12.88 1.26
C PRO A 218 2.72 -13.20 1.51
N SER A 219 3.61 -12.41 0.95
CA SER A 219 5.04 -12.46 1.27
C SER A 219 5.43 -11.12 1.87
N ASN A 220 6.09 -11.17 3.03
CA ASN A 220 6.90 -10.06 3.46
C ASN A 220 8.13 -9.94 2.54
N ASP A 221 8.84 -8.82 2.61
CA ASP A 221 10.03 -8.54 1.77
C ASP A 221 11.16 -9.58 1.92
N GLN A 222 11.02 -10.53 2.85
CA GLN A 222 11.96 -11.63 3.09
C GLN A 222 11.46 -12.99 2.55
N GLY A 223 10.31 -13.02 1.87
CA GLY A 223 9.71 -14.25 1.33
C GLY A 223 9.06 -15.14 2.40
N GLU A 224 8.94 -14.68 3.63
CA GLU A 224 8.23 -15.37 4.68
C GLU A 224 6.74 -15.05 4.58
N PHE A 225 5.89 -16.06 4.83
CA PHE A 225 4.44 -15.86 4.88
C PHE A 225 4.10 -14.88 6.01
N ALA A 226 3.33 -13.84 5.68
CA ALA A 226 2.79 -12.98 6.70
C ALA A 226 1.95 -13.86 7.67
N ASN A 227 2.28 -13.85 8.94
CA ASN A 227 1.42 -14.45 9.95
C ASN A 227 0.15 -13.60 10.03
N ILE A 228 -0.93 -14.15 9.47
CA ILE A 228 -2.29 -13.61 9.56
C ILE A 228 -2.87 -13.98 10.92
#